data_117b1df6a31ff9dc52c95c4e1da660cd
#
_entry.id   117b1df6a31ff9dc52c95c4e1da660cd
#
_cell.length_a   1.000
_cell.length_b   1.000
_cell.length_c   1.000
_cell.angle_alpha   90.00
_cell.angle_beta   90.00
_cell.angle_gamma   90.00
#
_symmetry.space_group_name_H-M   'P 1'
#
loop_
_entity.id
_entity.type
_entity.pdbx_description
1 polymer ?
#
loop_
_entity_poly.entity_id
_entity_poly.type
_entity_poly.pdbx_seq_one_letter_code
_entity_poly.pdbx_strand_id
1 'polypeptide(L)'
;LGEPCLSGQILLPVLIFEEESSNMEITKEDLIKKARKPAEDAMKLHPFYRGKMQTAPKCCIRDINDFAIWYTPGVAAPCKAIKEDIDLSYEYTNRGNLVAVVSDGTRVLGLGDIGPEAGMPVMEGKALLFKYLGGVDAVAICLDTKDPDKLIETVRLIAPSFGGINLEDIAQPKCFHVLDELRKDCKIPVWHDDQQGTAAVNLAGLYSGLKITGKKIDEAKVRFFGAGAASIATARILISAGVRPENVIMADSKGTLHKGRTELKDVPYDVKWHFAQTTNPEGIEGGPEVLFRDADVVYCYTKPGPDVVKKEWVGTMAKDAMLFACANPIPEIWPWDAKEAGARIVATGRSDFPNQINNSLGFPGIFRGTLDVQASTITDEMCIAAAKTLSKCAEKNGLSEDYLIPTMDQAWVYPEVATAVGMKAIEQGIARKALSGEELLKTATEKIQYAQKMTACLTEKKFIELP
;
A
#
# COMPACT_ATOMS: atom_id res chain seq x y z
N LEU A 1 24.48 -37.31 17.17
CA LEU A 1 25.67 -36.53 17.51
C LEU A 1 25.98 -35.60 16.34
N GLY A 2 25.48 -34.42 16.32
CA GLY A 2 25.77 -33.38 15.31
C GLY A 2 25.91 -32.05 16.01
N GLU A 3 26.98 -31.36 15.71
CA GLU A 3 27.42 -30.12 16.29
C GLU A 3 26.45 -28.94 16.05
N PRO A 4 26.44 -27.91 16.91
CA PRO A 4 25.58 -26.75 16.76
C PRO A 4 26.10 -25.82 15.65
N CYS A 5 25.24 -25.51 14.71
CA CYS A 5 25.55 -24.55 13.64
C CYS A 5 25.56 -23.12 14.21
N LEU A 6 26.73 -22.52 14.14
CA LEU A 6 27.04 -21.17 14.56
C LEU A 6 26.25 -20.11 13.78
N SER A 7 25.92 -19.04 14.48
CA SER A 7 25.36 -17.77 14.00
C SER A 7 26.14 -17.22 12.79
N GLY A 8 25.65 -17.47 11.59
CA GLY A 8 26.09 -16.83 10.36
C GLY A 8 25.01 -15.89 9.87
N GLN A 9 25.29 -14.60 9.85
CA GLN A 9 24.54 -13.65 9.03
C GLN A 9 24.60 -14.16 7.57
N ILE A 10 23.48 -14.63 7.06
CA ILE A 10 23.37 -14.95 5.64
C ILE A 10 23.21 -13.62 4.92
N LEU A 11 24.34 -13.08 4.45
CA LEU A 11 24.36 -12.11 3.38
C LEU A 11 23.71 -12.79 2.16
N LEU A 12 22.52 -12.34 1.79
CA LEU A 12 21.97 -12.61 0.46
C LEU A 12 23.04 -12.19 -0.55
N PRO A 13 23.25 -12.94 -1.64
CA PRO A 13 24.01 -12.42 -2.76
C PRO A 13 23.17 -11.26 -3.34
N VAL A 14 23.44 -10.06 -2.83
CA VAL A 14 23.16 -8.85 -3.58
C VAL A 14 23.98 -9.02 -4.84
N LEU A 15 23.32 -9.11 -5.98
CA LEU A 15 23.96 -8.87 -7.26
C LEU A 15 24.49 -7.43 -7.17
N ILE A 16 25.72 -7.31 -6.69
CA ILE A 16 26.49 -6.08 -6.72
C ILE A 16 26.75 -5.83 -8.19
N PHE A 17 25.88 -5.05 -8.83
CA PHE A 17 26.33 -4.30 -9.99
C PHE A 17 27.34 -3.32 -9.43
N GLU A 18 28.61 -3.53 -9.73
CA GLU A 18 29.65 -2.54 -9.53
C GLU A 18 29.20 -1.26 -10.23
N GLU A 19 28.67 -0.31 -9.49
CA GLU A 19 28.52 1.06 -9.95
C GLU A 19 29.93 1.63 -10.05
N GLU A 20 30.49 1.64 -11.25
CA GLU A 20 31.57 2.57 -11.55
C GLU A 20 31.07 3.98 -11.26
N SER A 21 31.56 4.57 -10.19
CA SER A 21 31.29 5.94 -9.79
C SER A 21 31.97 6.90 -10.77
N SER A 22 31.33 7.08 -11.92
CA SER A 22 31.56 8.24 -12.76
C SER A 22 30.53 9.30 -12.40
N ASN A 23 30.97 10.48 -11.98
CA ASN A 23 30.18 11.69 -11.82
C ASN A 23 29.64 12.16 -13.20
N MET A 24 28.75 11.37 -13.80
CA MET A 24 27.94 11.84 -14.93
C MET A 24 26.64 12.41 -14.37
N GLU A 25 26.34 13.64 -14.67
CA GLU A 25 25.01 14.22 -14.42
C GLU A 25 23.98 13.33 -15.13
N ILE A 26 23.12 12.69 -14.34
CA ILE A 26 22.03 11.84 -14.86
C ILE A 26 21.07 12.75 -15.64
N THR A 27 21.00 12.58 -16.95
CA THR A 27 20.16 13.40 -17.80
C THR A 27 18.67 12.97 -17.73
N LYS A 28 17.76 13.88 -18.13
CA LYS A 28 16.33 13.56 -18.27
C LYS A 28 16.10 12.36 -19.19
N GLU A 29 16.90 12.22 -20.24
CA GLU A 29 16.85 11.11 -21.19
C GLU A 29 17.27 9.79 -20.55
N ASP A 30 18.29 9.80 -19.69
CA ASP A 30 18.73 8.61 -18.95
C ASP A 30 17.65 8.10 -17.99
N LEU A 31 16.93 9.00 -17.31
CA LEU A 31 15.83 8.64 -16.42
C LEU A 31 14.62 8.10 -17.18
N ILE A 32 14.31 8.65 -18.35
CA ILE A 32 13.27 8.11 -19.24
C ILE A 32 13.67 6.72 -19.74
N LYS A 33 14.94 6.52 -20.11
CA LYS A 33 15.48 5.22 -20.54
C LYS A 33 15.47 4.21 -19.37
N LYS A 34 15.88 4.62 -18.18
CA LYS A 34 15.84 3.81 -16.95
C LYS A 34 14.42 3.36 -16.60
N ALA A 35 13.42 4.25 -16.80
CA ALA A 35 12.00 3.93 -16.59
C ALA A 35 11.42 2.94 -17.62
N ARG A 36 12.00 2.83 -18.84
CA ARG A 36 11.53 1.91 -19.89
C ARG A 36 12.07 0.49 -19.72
N LYS A 37 13.29 0.34 -19.21
CA LYS A 37 13.93 -0.97 -19.07
C LYS A 37 13.11 -2.00 -18.29
N PRO A 38 12.52 -1.70 -17.11
CA PRO A 38 11.67 -2.66 -16.40
C PRO A 38 10.47 -3.15 -17.23
N ALA A 39 9.89 -2.29 -18.08
CA ALA A 39 8.79 -2.70 -18.97
C ALA A 39 9.26 -3.66 -20.07
N GLU A 40 10.43 -3.42 -20.67
CA GLU A 40 11.02 -4.30 -21.66
C GLU A 40 11.37 -5.67 -21.06
N ASP A 41 11.95 -5.69 -19.86
CA ASP A 41 12.28 -6.92 -19.14
C ASP A 41 11.00 -7.68 -18.73
N ALA A 42 9.95 -6.97 -18.30
CA ALA A 42 8.66 -7.57 -17.98
C ALA A 42 8.04 -8.31 -19.17
N MET A 43 8.14 -7.77 -20.39
CA MET A 43 7.63 -8.42 -21.61
C MET A 43 8.35 -9.72 -21.96
N LYS A 44 9.58 -9.89 -21.48
CA LYS A 44 10.36 -11.15 -21.65
C LYS A 44 10.08 -12.12 -20.50
N LEU A 45 10.04 -11.61 -19.26
CA LEU A 45 9.99 -12.44 -18.06
C LEU A 45 8.58 -12.99 -17.77
N HIS A 46 7.51 -12.25 -18.09
CA HIS A 46 6.14 -12.76 -17.88
C HIS A 46 5.84 -14.02 -18.70
N PRO A 47 6.14 -14.09 -20.00
CA PRO A 47 5.98 -15.33 -20.76
C PRO A 47 6.92 -16.46 -20.31
N PHE A 48 8.14 -16.13 -19.84
CA PHE A 48 9.09 -17.11 -19.34
C PHE A 48 8.56 -17.81 -18.09
N TYR A 49 8.13 -17.04 -17.07
CA TYR A 49 7.63 -17.59 -15.81
C TYR A 49 6.16 -18.02 -15.86
N ARG A 50 5.37 -17.56 -16.84
CA ARG A 50 3.92 -17.81 -16.96
C ARG A 50 3.12 -17.44 -15.71
N GLY A 51 3.43 -16.29 -15.12
CA GLY A 51 2.88 -15.79 -13.87
C GLY A 51 3.95 -15.65 -12.79
N LYS A 52 3.57 -15.05 -11.67
CA LYS A 52 4.47 -14.73 -10.54
C LYS A 52 4.27 -15.63 -9.33
N MET A 53 3.12 -16.30 -9.26
CA MET A 53 2.70 -17.07 -8.08
C MET A 53 2.34 -18.49 -8.49
N GLN A 54 2.69 -19.42 -7.62
CA GLN A 54 2.25 -20.82 -7.68
C GLN A 54 1.90 -21.30 -6.27
N THR A 55 1.09 -22.34 -6.18
CA THR A 55 0.77 -22.99 -4.90
C THR A 55 1.80 -24.07 -4.57
N ALA A 56 2.12 -24.19 -3.29
CA ALA A 56 2.97 -25.25 -2.77
C ALA A 56 2.36 -25.85 -1.49
N PRO A 57 2.49 -27.17 -1.27
CA PRO A 57 2.00 -27.80 -0.03
C PRO A 57 2.79 -27.28 1.18
N LYS A 58 2.10 -27.17 2.33
CA LYS A 58 2.69 -26.86 3.64
C LYS A 58 2.95 -28.09 4.50
N CYS A 59 2.25 -29.18 4.21
CA CYS A 59 2.37 -30.42 4.96
C CYS A 59 3.42 -31.35 4.37
N CYS A 60 4.03 -32.16 5.22
CA CYS A 60 4.94 -33.19 4.80
C CYS A 60 4.16 -34.36 4.18
N ILE A 61 4.62 -34.87 3.03
CA ILE A 61 4.12 -36.08 2.39
C ILE A 61 5.32 -37.01 2.26
N ARG A 62 5.39 -38.03 3.11
CA ARG A 62 6.48 -39.01 3.15
C ARG A 62 6.19 -40.20 2.21
N ASP A 63 4.93 -40.63 2.22
CA ASP A 63 4.41 -41.67 1.35
C ASP A 63 2.90 -41.54 1.14
N ILE A 64 2.28 -42.47 0.40
CA ILE A 64 0.86 -42.44 0.05
C ILE A 64 -0.07 -42.53 1.29
N ASN A 65 0.41 -43.07 2.39
CA ASN A 65 -0.42 -43.25 3.62
C ASN A 65 -0.67 -41.91 4.32
N ASP A 66 0.19 -40.92 4.12
CA ASP A 66 -0.01 -39.57 4.66
C ASP A 66 -1.30 -38.93 4.12
N PHE A 67 -1.79 -39.32 2.95
CA PHE A 67 -3.10 -38.84 2.46
C PHE A 67 -4.29 -39.34 3.29
N ALA A 68 -4.16 -40.41 4.06
CA ALA A 68 -5.20 -40.81 5.02
C ALA A 68 -5.34 -39.79 6.16
N ILE A 69 -4.27 -39.05 6.49
CA ILE A 69 -4.27 -37.95 7.46
C ILE A 69 -4.80 -36.68 6.82
N TRP A 70 -4.22 -36.31 5.67
CA TRP A 70 -4.47 -35.01 5.04
C TRP A 70 -5.77 -34.94 4.24
N TYR A 71 -6.35 -36.10 3.89
CA TYR A 71 -7.60 -36.19 3.16
C TYR A 71 -8.56 -37.15 3.84
N THR A 72 -8.90 -38.28 3.22
CA THR A 72 -9.90 -39.24 3.76
C THR A 72 -9.20 -40.43 4.39
N PRO A 73 -9.55 -40.81 5.67
CA PRO A 73 -10.65 -40.31 6.51
C PRO A 73 -10.27 -39.18 7.51
N GLY A 74 -8.99 -38.89 7.71
CA GLY A 74 -8.47 -38.07 8.80
C GLY A 74 -9.05 -36.64 8.81
N VAL A 75 -9.24 -36.02 7.65
CA VAL A 75 -9.76 -34.65 7.50
C VAL A 75 -11.13 -34.42 8.13
N ALA A 76 -11.91 -35.47 8.39
CA ALA A 76 -13.20 -35.34 9.06
C ALA A 76 -13.10 -34.80 10.50
N ALA A 77 -11.98 -35.04 11.18
CA ALA A 77 -11.78 -34.55 12.54
C ALA A 77 -11.65 -33.02 12.63
N PRO A 78 -10.73 -32.36 11.91
CA PRO A 78 -10.68 -30.88 11.87
C PRO A 78 -11.96 -30.25 11.32
N CYS A 79 -12.66 -30.87 10.37
CA CYS A 79 -13.96 -30.38 9.90
C CYS A 79 -15.01 -30.32 11.02
N LYS A 80 -15.09 -31.35 11.87
CA LYS A 80 -15.99 -31.36 13.02
C LYS A 80 -15.63 -30.30 14.05
N ALA A 81 -14.34 -30.16 14.37
CA ALA A 81 -13.87 -29.15 15.30
C ALA A 81 -14.20 -27.70 14.80
N ILE A 82 -13.97 -27.42 13.53
CA ILE A 82 -14.32 -26.10 12.93
C ILE A 82 -15.83 -25.86 12.92
N LYS A 83 -16.63 -26.92 12.75
CA LYS A 83 -18.10 -26.79 12.82
C LYS A 83 -18.57 -26.38 14.23
N GLU A 84 -17.90 -26.87 15.28
CA GLU A 84 -18.20 -26.52 16.66
C GLU A 84 -17.65 -25.14 17.06
N ASP A 85 -16.46 -24.79 16.58
CA ASP A 85 -15.81 -23.50 16.77
C ASP A 85 -15.23 -22.99 15.44
N ILE A 86 -15.93 -22.05 14.82
CA ILE A 86 -15.58 -21.51 13.50
C ILE A 86 -14.21 -20.81 13.49
N ASP A 87 -13.75 -20.28 14.61
CA ASP A 87 -12.47 -19.57 14.69
C ASP A 87 -11.27 -20.52 14.56
N LEU A 88 -11.44 -21.83 14.84
CA LEU A 88 -10.44 -22.84 14.54
C LEU A 88 -10.09 -22.93 13.04
N SER A 89 -10.94 -22.42 12.16
CA SER A 89 -10.62 -22.34 10.73
C SER A 89 -9.39 -21.49 10.42
N TYR A 90 -9.09 -20.48 11.23
CA TYR A 90 -7.88 -19.66 11.10
C TYR A 90 -6.60 -20.42 11.49
N GLU A 91 -6.72 -21.49 12.28
CA GLU A 91 -5.58 -22.28 12.76
C GLU A 91 -5.41 -23.58 11.97
N TYR A 92 -6.52 -24.22 11.61
CA TYR A 92 -6.50 -25.54 10.96
C TYR A 92 -6.47 -25.48 9.44
N THR A 93 -6.63 -24.30 8.85
CA THR A 93 -6.57 -24.09 7.40
C THR A 93 -5.63 -22.93 7.05
N ASN A 94 -5.38 -22.74 5.75
CA ASN A 94 -4.60 -21.58 5.28
C ASN A 94 -5.35 -20.25 5.42
N ARG A 95 -6.63 -20.28 5.82
CA ARG A 95 -7.46 -19.09 6.00
C ARG A 95 -6.77 -18.03 6.87
N GLY A 96 -6.11 -18.44 7.95
CA GLY A 96 -5.43 -17.51 8.87
C GLY A 96 -4.27 -16.72 8.28
N ASN A 97 -3.79 -17.09 7.08
CA ASN A 97 -2.67 -16.41 6.40
C ASN A 97 -2.96 -16.06 4.94
N LEU A 98 -4.19 -16.29 4.44
CA LEU A 98 -4.55 -16.14 3.04
C LEU A 98 -5.38 -14.87 2.79
N VAL A 99 -4.97 -14.06 1.82
CA VAL A 99 -5.65 -12.84 1.38
C VAL A 99 -6.11 -12.97 -0.08
N ALA A 100 -7.34 -12.55 -0.38
CA ALA A 100 -7.77 -12.36 -1.76
C ALA A 100 -7.39 -10.93 -2.22
N VAL A 101 -6.70 -10.82 -3.34
CA VAL A 101 -6.49 -9.56 -4.06
C VAL A 101 -7.59 -9.46 -5.11
N VAL A 102 -8.62 -8.67 -4.83
CA VAL A 102 -9.84 -8.59 -5.65
C VAL A 102 -9.82 -7.32 -6.48
N SER A 103 -10.01 -7.47 -7.79
CA SER A 103 -10.07 -6.37 -8.75
C SER A 103 -11.16 -6.62 -9.80
N ASP A 104 -11.69 -5.55 -10.37
CA ASP A 104 -12.50 -5.60 -11.58
C ASP A 104 -11.80 -5.01 -12.81
N GLY A 105 -10.54 -4.61 -12.66
CA GLY A 105 -9.70 -4.08 -13.74
C GLY A 105 -10.15 -2.73 -14.29
N THR A 106 -10.97 -1.96 -13.56
CA THR A 106 -11.55 -0.70 -14.07
C THR A 106 -10.67 0.52 -13.85
N ARG A 107 -9.56 0.40 -13.06
CA ARG A 107 -8.63 1.53 -12.83
C ARG A 107 -7.20 1.03 -12.62
N VAL A 108 -6.65 0.30 -13.57
CA VAL A 108 -5.32 -0.33 -13.46
C VAL A 108 -4.21 0.67 -13.75
N LEU A 109 -3.45 1.03 -12.75
CA LEU A 109 -2.31 1.99 -12.86
C LEU A 109 -2.69 3.28 -13.61
N GLY A 110 -1.86 3.69 -14.56
CA GLY A 110 -2.14 4.80 -15.50
C GLY A 110 -2.91 4.39 -16.76
N LEU A 111 -3.24 3.09 -16.92
CA LEU A 111 -3.88 2.53 -18.12
C LEU A 111 -5.40 2.71 -18.12
N GLY A 112 -6.00 2.89 -16.95
CA GLY A 112 -7.47 3.03 -16.79
C GLY A 112 -8.21 1.69 -16.81
N ASP A 113 -9.36 1.66 -17.47
CA ASP A 113 -10.22 0.48 -17.58
C ASP A 113 -9.71 -0.46 -18.69
N ILE A 114 -8.97 -1.49 -18.29
CA ILE A 114 -8.40 -2.49 -19.21
C ILE A 114 -9.00 -3.88 -19.05
N GLY A 115 -9.94 -4.03 -18.11
CA GLY A 115 -10.61 -5.31 -17.83
C GLY A 115 -9.84 -6.24 -16.90
N PRO A 116 -10.55 -7.30 -16.42
CA PRO A 116 -10.02 -8.18 -15.36
C PRO A 116 -8.82 -9.02 -15.80
N GLU A 117 -8.81 -9.57 -17.02
CA GLU A 117 -7.70 -10.40 -17.50
C GLU A 117 -6.42 -9.58 -17.68
N ALA A 118 -6.53 -8.38 -18.26
CA ALA A 118 -5.39 -7.49 -18.44
C ALA A 118 -4.88 -6.90 -17.13
N GLY A 119 -5.72 -6.84 -16.08
CA GLY A 119 -5.34 -6.46 -14.72
C GLY A 119 -4.60 -7.56 -13.95
N MET A 120 -4.73 -8.84 -14.34
CA MET A 120 -4.15 -10.00 -13.63
C MET A 120 -2.65 -9.85 -13.32
N PRO A 121 -1.78 -9.38 -14.22
CA PRO A 121 -0.35 -9.22 -13.90
C PRO A 121 -0.08 -8.28 -12.73
N VAL A 122 -0.90 -7.25 -12.52
CA VAL A 122 -0.77 -6.34 -11.38
C VAL A 122 -1.21 -7.04 -10.10
N MET A 123 -2.32 -7.78 -10.13
CA MET A 123 -2.85 -8.51 -8.96
C MET A 123 -1.89 -9.63 -8.52
N GLU A 124 -1.24 -10.33 -9.44
CA GLU A 124 -0.18 -11.28 -9.10
C GLU A 124 1.07 -10.56 -8.55
N GLY A 125 1.41 -9.38 -9.05
CA GLY A 125 2.48 -8.55 -8.50
C GLY A 125 2.19 -8.17 -7.05
N LYS A 126 0.94 -7.78 -6.76
CA LYS A 126 0.47 -7.50 -5.39
C LYS A 126 0.60 -8.75 -4.50
N ALA A 127 0.16 -9.91 -4.99
CA ALA A 127 0.29 -11.18 -4.27
C ALA A 127 1.76 -11.54 -3.97
N LEU A 128 2.66 -11.29 -4.91
CA LEU A 128 4.10 -11.49 -4.72
C LEU A 128 4.66 -10.60 -3.60
N LEU A 129 4.29 -9.31 -3.58
CA LEU A 129 4.71 -8.39 -2.51
C LEU A 129 4.14 -8.80 -1.14
N PHE A 130 2.87 -9.22 -1.07
CA PHE A 130 2.29 -9.80 0.14
C PHE A 130 3.13 -10.96 0.67
N LYS A 131 3.50 -11.88 -0.23
CA LYS A 131 4.29 -13.07 0.14
C LYS A 131 5.69 -12.69 0.61
N TYR A 132 6.43 -11.95 -0.22
CA TYR A 132 7.85 -11.72 0.01
C TYR A 132 8.13 -10.71 1.14
N LEU A 133 7.33 -9.66 1.26
CA LEU A 133 7.52 -8.59 2.24
C LEU A 133 6.70 -8.77 3.52
N GLY A 134 5.55 -9.45 3.43
CA GLY A 134 4.62 -9.64 4.56
C GLY A 134 4.55 -11.07 5.10
N GLY A 135 5.14 -12.06 4.42
CA GLY A 135 4.93 -13.47 4.76
C GLY A 135 3.47 -13.92 4.63
N VAL A 136 2.65 -13.18 3.88
CA VAL A 136 1.21 -13.39 3.68
C VAL A 136 0.99 -14.13 2.36
N ASP A 137 0.24 -15.22 2.39
CA ASP A 137 -0.21 -15.90 1.17
C ASP A 137 -1.31 -15.05 0.52
N ALA A 138 -1.22 -14.79 -0.77
CA ALA A 138 -2.24 -14.04 -1.48
C ALA A 138 -2.53 -14.62 -2.87
N VAL A 139 -3.78 -14.48 -3.30
CA VAL A 139 -4.22 -14.93 -4.63
C VAL A 139 -4.99 -13.83 -5.35
N ALA A 140 -4.75 -13.69 -6.64
CA ALA A 140 -5.47 -12.77 -7.50
C ALA A 140 -6.86 -13.31 -7.81
N ILE A 141 -7.89 -12.47 -7.62
CA ILE A 141 -9.30 -12.73 -7.95
C ILE A 141 -9.80 -11.57 -8.81
N CYS A 142 -9.72 -11.72 -10.12
CA CYS A 142 -10.18 -10.72 -11.07
C CYS A 142 -11.61 -11.05 -11.50
N LEU A 143 -12.54 -10.09 -11.32
CA LEU A 143 -13.99 -10.29 -11.53
C LEU A 143 -14.45 -9.59 -12.80
N ASP A 144 -15.14 -10.32 -13.67
CA ASP A 144 -15.76 -9.78 -14.88
C ASP A 144 -17.11 -9.12 -14.53
N THR A 145 -17.02 -8.01 -13.80
CA THR A 145 -18.18 -7.17 -13.49
C THR A 145 -17.74 -5.74 -13.19
N LYS A 146 -18.53 -4.77 -13.67
CA LYS A 146 -18.38 -3.34 -13.33
C LYS A 146 -19.45 -2.87 -12.34
N ASP A 147 -20.37 -3.74 -11.99
CA ASP A 147 -21.45 -3.51 -11.05
C ASP A 147 -20.91 -3.61 -9.60
N PRO A 148 -20.97 -2.54 -8.80
CA PRO A 148 -20.46 -2.55 -7.44
C PRO A 148 -21.21 -3.53 -6.53
N ASP A 149 -22.52 -3.72 -6.72
CA ASP A 149 -23.32 -4.60 -5.86
C ASP A 149 -22.96 -6.06 -6.09
N LYS A 150 -22.71 -6.46 -7.35
CA LYS A 150 -22.22 -7.81 -7.69
C LYS A 150 -20.82 -8.05 -7.14
N LEU A 151 -19.96 -7.03 -7.18
CA LEU A 151 -18.61 -7.12 -6.60
C LEU A 151 -18.71 -7.31 -5.08
N ILE A 152 -19.54 -6.53 -4.41
CA ILE A 152 -19.80 -6.63 -2.96
C ILE A 152 -20.33 -8.02 -2.61
N GLU A 153 -21.36 -8.49 -3.34
CA GLU A 153 -21.92 -9.82 -3.13
C GLU A 153 -20.88 -10.92 -3.30
N THR A 154 -20.09 -10.86 -4.39
CA THR A 154 -19.05 -11.86 -4.67
C THR A 154 -18.01 -11.90 -3.54
N VAL A 155 -17.54 -10.75 -3.08
CA VAL A 155 -16.58 -10.67 -1.96
C VAL A 155 -17.16 -11.28 -0.69
N ARG A 156 -18.43 -11.00 -0.37
CA ARG A 156 -19.12 -11.63 0.78
C ARG A 156 -19.18 -13.16 0.67
N LEU A 157 -19.47 -13.67 -0.53
CA LEU A 157 -19.56 -15.11 -0.78
C LEU A 157 -18.23 -15.84 -0.66
N ILE A 158 -17.12 -15.24 -1.07
CA ILE A 158 -15.78 -15.86 -0.99
C ILE A 158 -15.08 -15.60 0.35
N ALA A 159 -15.51 -14.64 1.13
CA ALA A 159 -14.88 -14.23 2.40
C ALA A 159 -14.60 -15.41 3.38
N PRO A 160 -15.44 -16.46 3.49
CA PRO A 160 -15.16 -17.59 4.36
C PRO A 160 -13.84 -18.32 4.08
N SER A 161 -13.30 -18.21 2.86
CA SER A 161 -12.05 -18.88 2.47
C SER A 161 -10.78 -18.08 2.84
N PHE A 162 -10.93 -16.82 3.29
CA PHE A 162 -9.84 -15.89 3.48
C PHE A 162 -9.76 -15.34 4.90
N GLY A 163 -8.57 -14.92 5.29
CA GLY A 163 -8.31 -14.15 6.50
C GLY A 163 -8.44 -12.64 6.31
N GLY A 164 -8.42 -12.18 5.06
CA GLY A 164 -8.60 -10.78 4.69
C GLY A 164 -8.82 -10.60 3.19
N ILE A 165 -9.31 -9.44 2.82
CA ILE A 165 -9.57 -9.03 1.43
C ILE A 165 -8.80 -7.74 1.15
N ASN A 166 -8.03 -7.73 0.07
CA ASN A 166 -7.44 -6.54 -0.51
C ASN A 166 -8.18 -6.20 -1.81
N LEU A 167 -8.92 -5.09 -1.82
CA LEU A 167 -9.49 -4.52 -3.03
C LEU A 167 -8.40 -3.71 -3.75
N GLU A 168 -8.32 -3.85 -5.08
CA GLU A 168 -7.27 -3.25 -5.89
C GLU A 168 -7.80 -2.77 -7.23
N ASP A 169 -7.32 -1.62 -7.71
CA ASP A 169 -7.57 -1.11 -9.07
C ASP A 169 -9.08 -1.00 -9.45
N ILE A 170 -9.94 -0.63 -8.49
CA ILE A 170 -11.36 -0.38 -8.70
C ILE A 170 -11.58 1.13 -8.91
N ALA A 171 -12.26 1.49 -10.01
CA ALA A 171 -12.48 2.88 -10.38
C ALA A 171 -13.36 3.64 -9.36
N GLN A 172 -13.01 4.92 -9.14
CA GLN A 172 -13.90 5.84 -8.45
C GLN A 172 -15.12 6.18 -9.33
N PRO A 173 -16.28 6.57 -8.74
CA PRO A 173 -16.52 6.70 -7.29
C PRO A 173 -16.96 5.40 -6.61
N LYS A 174 -17.24 4.32 -7.37
CA LYS A 174 -17.76 3.06 -6.81
C LYS A 174 -16.82 2.39 -5.79
N CYS A 175 -15.49 2.59 -5.91
CA CYS A 175 -14.52 2.02 -4.97
C CYS A 175 -14.76 2.45 -3.51
N PHE A 176 -15.29 3.66 -3.28
CA PHE A 176 -15.66 4.12 -1.93
C PHE A 176 -16.84 3.33 -1.38
N HIS A 177 -17.90 3.21 -2.20
CA HIS A 177 -19.09 2.46 -1.84
C HIS A 177 -18.77 0.99 -1.55
N VAL A 178 -18.00 0.35 -2.43
CA VAL A 178 -17.61 -1.06 -2.26
C VAL A 178 -16.85 -1.28 -0.94
N LEU A 179 -15.87 -0.44 -0.62
CA LEU A 179 -15.12 -0.55 0.62
C LEU A 179 -16.00 -0.29 1.83
N ASP A 180 -16.79 0.78 1.81
CA ASP A 180 -17.62 1.20 2.94
C ASP A 180 -18.70 0.14 3.25
N GLU A 181 -19.35 -0.46 2.22
CA GLU A 181 -20.35 -1.51 2.41
C GLU A 181 -19.74 -2.82 2.94
N LEU A 182 -18.59 -3.25 2.40
CA LEU A 182 -17.94 -4.46 2.85
C LEU A 182 -17.40 -4.34 4.29
N ARG A 183 -16.91 -3.17 4.69
CA ARG A 183 -16.43 -2.93 6.06
C ARG A 183 -17.54 -2.96 7.11
N LYS A 184 -18.81 -2.76 6.75
CA LYS A 184 -19.93 -2.77 7.69
C LYS A 184 -20.24 -4.16 8.25
N ASP A 185 -20.13 -5.19 7.42
CA ASP A 185 -20.66 -6.52 7.75
C ASP A 185 -19.72 -7.70 7.49
N CYS A 186 -18.61 -7.51 6.78
CA CYS A 186 -17.58 -8.55 6.66
C CYS A 186 -16.94 -8.84 8.02
N LYS A 187 -16.88 -10.13 8.38
CA LYS A 187 -16.28 -10.60 9.64
C LYS A 187 -14.74 -10.71 9.58
N ILE A 188 -14.17 -10.44 8.42
CA ILE A 188 -12.73 -10.39 8.14
C ILE A 188 -12.36 -9.01 7.65
N PRO A 189 -11.09 -8.58 7.81
CA PRO A 189 -10.66 -7.27 7.34
C PRO A 189 -10.82 -7.12 5.83
N VAL A 190 -11.43 -6.00 5.42
CA VAL A 190 -11.49 -5.54 4.04
C VAL A 190 -10.73 -4.24 3.92
N TRP A 191 -9.86 -4.18 2.94
CA TRP A 191 -8.92 -3.12 2.68
C TRP A 191 -8.96 -2.72 1.21
N HIS A 192 -8.68 -1.46 0.91
CA HIS A 192 -8.47 -0.99 -0.46
C HIS A 192 -7.13 -0.28 -0.53
N ASP A 193 -6.18 -0.87 -1.23
CA ASP A 193 -4.79 -0.39 -1.17
C ASP A 193 -4.58 0.97 -1.85
N ASP A 194 -5.24 1.22 -2.99
CA ASP A 194 -5.17 2.54 -3.65
C ASP A 194 -5.72 3.68 -2.78
N GLN A 195 -6.59 3.35 -1.83
CA GLN A 195 -7.11 4.29 -0.86
C GLN A 195 -6.25 4.31 0.41
N GLN A 196 -6.31 3.26 1.20
CA GLN A 196 -5.78 3.22 2.56
C GLN A 196 -4.25 3.02 2.59
N GLY A 197 -3.69 2.19 1.69
CA GLY A 197 -2.24 1.96 1.60
C GLY A 197 -1.52 3.23 1.16
N THR A 198 -2.01 3.85 0.10
CA THR A 198 -1.49 5.14 -0.38
C THR A 198 -1.61 6.21 0.71
N ALA A 199 -2.76 6.30 1.40
CA ALA A 199 -2.95 7.27 2.47
C ALA A 199 -1.99 7.07 3.65
N ALA A 200 -1.75 5.82 4.07
CA ALA A 200 -0.87 5.50 5.20
C ALA A 200 0.59 5.91 4.93
N VAL A 201 1.13 5.62 3.74
CA VAL A 201 2.52 5.97 3.40
C VAL A 201 2.69 7.49 3.18
N ASN A 202 1.68 8.17 2.64
CA ASN A 202 1.68 9.63 2.52
C ASN A 202 1.62 10.31 3.89
N LEU A 203 0.84 9.78 4.84
CA LEU A 203 0.84 10.27 6.21
C LEU A 203 2.20 10.03 6.89
N ALA A 204 2.87 8.91 6.63
CA ALA A 204 4.22 8.66 7.14
C ALA A 204 5.22 9.71 6.62
N GLY A 205 5.20 9.99 5.32
CA GLY A 205 5.99 11.06 4.71
C GLY A 205 5.68 12.43 5.30
N LEU A 206 4.40 12.73 5.56
CA LEU A 206 4.00 13.98 6.22
C LEU A 206 4.57 14.08 7.63
N TYR A 207 4.44 13.05 8.48
CA TYR A 207 4.99 13.08 9.84
C TYR A 207 6.49 13.36 9.84
N SER A 208 7.22 12.72 8.95
CA SER A 208 8.67 12.93 8.79
C SER A 208 8.99 14.34 8.30
N GLY A 209 8.30 14.81 7.27
CA GLY A 209 8.50 16.15 6.73
C GLY A 209 8.15 17.26 7.71
N LEU A 210 7.08 17.11 8.51
CA LEU A 210 6.74 18.06 9.57
C LEU A 210 7.82 18.15 10.65
N LYS A 211 8.46 17.03 11.00
CA LYS A 211 9.59 17.04 11.94
C LYS A 211 10.81 17.79 11.39
N ILE A 212 11.14 17.57 10.11
CA ILE A 212 12.26 18.27 9.45
C ILE A 212 11.99 19.77 9.34
N THR A 213 10.76 20.16 9.03
CA THR A 213 10.40 21.56 8.82
C THR A 213 10.02 22.30 10.10
N GLY A 214 9.83 21.57 11.21
CA GLY A 214 9.37 22.13 12.50
C GLY A 214 7.92 22.58 12.49
N LYS A 215 7.12 22.20 11.48
CA LYS A 215 5.70 22.57 11.37
C LYS A 215 4.82 21.62 12.17
N LYS A 216 3.69 22.12 12.68
CA LYS A 216 2.72 21.30 13.41
C LYS A 216 1.62 20.80 12.49
N ILE A 217 1.13 19.59 12.74
CA ILE A 217 0.12 18.94 11.88
C ILE A 217 -1.21 19.70 11.85
N ASP A 218 -1.63 20.25 12.97
CA ASP A 218 -2.88 21.01 13.11
C ASP A 218 -2.82 22.44 12.54
N GLU A 219 -1.61 22.95 12.27
CA GLU A 219 -1.38 24.28 11.68
C GLU A 219 -1.08 24.17 10.17
N ALA A 220 -0.68 22.99 9.67
CA ALA A 220 -0.24 22.78 8.30
C ALA A 220 -1.36 23.05 7.27
N LYS A 221 -1.08 23.88 6.27
CA LYS A 221 -1.93 24.15 5.12
C LYS A 221 -1.70 23.08 4.06
N VAL A 222 -2.63 22.13 3.98
CA VAL A 222 -2.54 20.95 3.08
C VAL A 222 -3.42 21.13 1.87
N ARG A 223 -2.88 20.87 0.70
CA ARG A 223 -3.57 21.03 -0.59
C ARG A 223 -3.51 19.75 -1.41
N PHE A 224 -4.59 19.47 -2.14
CA PHE A 224 -4.67 18.30 -3.01
C PHE A 224 -4.97 18.71 -4.45
N PHE A 225 -4.03 18.49 -5.32
CA PHE A 225 -4.21 18.60 -6.75
C PHE A 225 -4.63 17.25 -7.33
N GLY A 226 -5.91 17.11 -7.57
CA GLY A 226 -6.64 15.89 -7.88
C GLY A 226 -7.59 15.52 -6.74
N ALA A 227 -8.76 15.00 -7.08
CA ALA A 227 -9.79 14.55 -6.13
C ALA A 227 -10.25 13.12 -6.47
N GLY A 228 -9.27 12.23 -6.69
CA GLY A 228 -9.44 10.82 -6.95
C GLY A 228 -9.44 9.97 -5.67
N ALA A 229 -9.44 8.64 -5.81
CA ALA A 229 -9.46 7.69 -4.69
C ALA A 229 -8.31 7.94 -3.71
N ALA A 230 -7.07 8.05 -4.18
CA ALA A 230 -5.90 8.31 -3.36
C ALA A 230 -5.98 9.66 -2.62
N SER A 231 -6.39 10.75 -3.32
CA SER A 231 -6.54 12.07 -2.69
C SER A 231 -7.56 12.07 -1.56
N ILE A 232 -8.73 11.52 -1.82
CA ILE A 232 -9.84 11.44 -0.86
C ILE A 232 -9.42 10.64 0.37
N ALA A 233 -8.83 9.48 0.16
CA ALA A 233 -8.38 8.62 1.26
C ALA A 233 -7.23 9.27 2.05
N THR A 234 -6.27 9.91 1.36
CA THR A 234 -5.20 10.65 2.02
C THR A 234 -5.77 11.79 2.85
N ALA A 235 -6.70 12.59 2.31
CA ALA A 235 -7.33 13.67 3.07
C ALA A 235 -8.08 13.16 4.31
N ARG A 236 -8.83 12.06 4.20
CA ARG A 236 -9.52 11.41 5.34
C ARG A 236 -8.54 11.04 6.45
N ILE A 237 -7.46 10.33 6.10
CA ILE A 237 -6.51 9.86 7.11
C ILE A 237 -5.69 11.00 7.71
N LEU A 238 -5.33 12.04 6.93
CA LEU A 238 -4.65 13.22 7.45
C LEU A 238 -5.52 13.99 8.45
N ILE A 239 -6.81 14.14 8.16
CA ILE A 239 -7.77 14.78 9.08
C ILE A 239 -7.92 13.93 10.35
N SER A 240 -8.06 12.61 10.23
CA SER A 240 -8.09 11.69 11.38
C SER A 240 -6.79 11.72 12.20
N ALA A 241 -5.67 12.05 11.57
CA ALA A 241 -4.35 12.15 12.20
C ALA A 241 -4.09 13.52 12.85
N GLY A 242 -4.97 14.52 12.66
CA GLY A 242 -4.91 15.83 13.31
C GLY A 242 -4.76 17.04 12.39
N VAL A 243 -4.75 16.86 11.05
CA VAL A 243 -4.87 18.00 10.14
C VAL A 243 -6.27 18.62 10.30
N ARG A 244 -6.34 19.92 10.52
CA ARG A 244 -7.65 20.60 10.63
C ARG A 244 -8.32 20.66 9.24
N PRO A 245 -9.61 20.28 9.12
CA PRO A 245 -10.34 20.32 7.85
C PRO A 245 -10.32 21.69 7.18
N GLU A 246 -10.35 22.77 7.96
CA GLU A 246 -10.29 24.15 7.47
C GLU A 246 -8.97 24.50 6.78
N ASN A 247 -7.89 23.77 7.08
CA ASN A 247 -6.59 23.92 6.44
C ASN A 247 -6.46 23.11 5.15
N VAL A 248 -7.50 22.35 4.76
CA VAL A 248 -7.48 21.50 3.56
C VAL A 248 -8.21 22.20 2.42
N ILE A 249 -7.57 22.25 1.23
CA ILE A 249 -8.22 22.61 -0.04
C ILE A 249 -7.90 21.52 -1.06
N MET A 250 -8.93 21.07 -1.77
CA MET A 250 -8.82 20.05 -2.80
C MET A 250 -9.37 20.59 -4.12
N ALA A 251 -8.79 20.18 -5.26
CA ALA A 251 -9.33 20.50 -6.58
C ALA A 251 -9.45 19.23 -7.44
N ASP A 252 -10.52 19.15 -8.20
CA ASP A 252 -10.69 18.20 -9.29
C ASP A 252 -10.44 18.88 -10.65
N SER A 253 -10.78 18.22 -11.75
CA SER A 253 -10.61 18.75 -13.11
C SER A 253 -11.47 19.99 -13.41
N LYS A 254 -12.44 20.32 -12.57
CA LYS A 254 -13.32 21.50 -12.71
C LYS A 254 -12.95 22.64 -11.79
N GLY A 255 -11.91 22.48 -10.97
CA GLY A 255 -11.44 23.48 -10.00
C GLY A 255 -11.56 23.03 -8.56
N THR A 256 -11.43 23.97 -7.63
CA THR A 256 -11.47 23.71 -6.20
C THR A 256 -12.83 23.19 -5.73
N LEU A 257 -12.82 22.32 -4.72
CA LEU A 257 -14.05 21.88 -4.04
C LEU A 257 -14.44 22.93 -3.01
N HIS A 258 -15.66 23.41 -3.09
CA HIS A 258 -16.25 24.39 -2.19
C HIS A 258 -17.78 24.26 -2.18
N LYS A 259 -18.45 24.90 -1.23
CA LYS A 259 -19.91 24.79 -1.02
C LYS A 259 -20.76 25.19 -2.23
N GLY A 260 -20.21 26.01 -3.15
CA GLY A 260 -20.87 26.38 -4.40
C GLY A 260 -20.93 25.28 -5.47
N ARG A 261 -20.13 24.20 -5.33
CA ARG A 261 -20.09 23.06 -6.28
C ARG A 261 -21.27 22.10 -6.07
N THR A 262 -22.50 22.62 -6.17
CA THR A 262 -23.73 21.87 -5.86
C THR A 262 -24.01 20.70 -6.80
N GLU A 263 -23.39 20.66 -7.98
CA GLU A 263 -23.46 19.52 -8.91
C GLU A 263 -22.82 18.25 -8.37
N LEU A 264 -22.03 18.34 -7.27
CA LEU A 264 -21.44 17.17 -6.61
C LEU A 264 -22.41 16.41 -5.71
N LYS A 265 -23.57 16.99 -5.38
CA LYS A 265 -24.56 16.39 -4.45
C LYS A 265 -25.14 15.09 -4.94
N ASP A 266 -25.43 15.01 -6.24
CA ASP A 266 -26.24 13.96 -6.82
C ASP A 266 -25.39 12.95 -7.63
N VAL A 267 -24.06 12.97 -7.44
CA VAL A 267 -23.16 11.99 -8.08
C VAL A 267 -23.17 10.71 -7.25
N PRO A 268 -23.69 9.60 -7.77
CA PRO A 268 -23.74 8.34 -7.03
C PRO A 268 -22.36 7.92 -6.52
N TYR A 269 -22.32 7.49 -5.25
CA TYR A 269 -21.10 7.02 -4.56
C TYR A 269 -19.95 8.04 -4.46
N ASP A 270 -20.13 9.28 -4.95
CA ASP A 270 -19.10 10.32 -4.84
C ASP A 270 -19.09 10.95 -3.45
N VAL A 271 -17.90 11.09 -2.91
CA VAL A 271 -17.66 11.65 -1.57
C VAL A 271 -17.16 13.09 -1.61
N LYS A 272 -16.97 13.68 -2.79
CA LYS A 272 -16.44 15.05 -2.98
C LYS A 272 -17.35 16.11 -2.36
N TRP A 273 -18.66 15.88 -2.38
CA TRP A 273 -19.59 16.81 -1.75
C TRP A 273 -19.34 16.96 -0.25
N HIS A 274 -19.00 15.88 0.44
CA HIS A 274 -18.62 15.95 1.85
C HIS A 274 -17.40 16.88 2.05
N PHE A 275 -16.35 16.74 1.22
CA PHE A 275 -15.18 17.62 1.29
C PHE A 275 -15.50 19.06 0.90
N ALA A 276 -16.34 19.28 -0.10
CA ALA A 276 -16.81 20.64 -0.46
C ALA A 276 -17.53 21.36 0.69
N GLN A 277 -18.16 20.61 1.59
CA GLN A 277 -18.86 21.17 2.75
C GLN A 277 -17.96 21.35 3.98
N THR A 278 -16.96 20.47 4.17
CA THR A 278 -16.20 20.39 5.43
C THR A 278 -14.80 21.01 5.32
N THR A 279 -14.31 21.25 4.11
CA THR A 279 -13.00 21.87 3.84
C THR A 279 -13.19 23.20 3.09
N ASN A 280 -12.08 23.93 2.86
CA ASN A 280 -12.11 25.21 2.13
C ASN A 280 -13.19 26.19 2.65
N PRO A 281 -13.15 26.60 3.94
CA PRO A 281 -14.20 27.42 4.54
C PRO A 281 -14.33 28.81 3.92
N GLU A 282 -13.24 29.34 3.38
CA GLU A 282 -13.19 30.65 2.70
C GLU A 282 -13.81 30.60 1.30
N GLY A 283 -14.12 29.38 0.78
CA GLY A 283 -14.68 29.21 -0.56
C GLY A 283 -13.72 29.63 -1.66
N ILE A 284 -12.41 29.43 -1.47
CA ILE A 284 -11.41 29.76 -2.48
C ILE A 284 -11.72 29.01 -3.77
N GLU A 285 -11.97 29.77 -4.82
CA GLU A 285 -12.27 29.29 -6.17
C GLU A 285 -11.06 29.48 -7.10
N GLY A 286 -10.85 28.55 -8.00
CA GLY A 286 -9.82 28.68 -9.04
C GLY A 286 -9.32 27.38 -9.59
N GLY A 287 -8.32 27.48 -10.45
CA GLY A 287 -7.60 26.36 -11.03
C GLY A 287 -6.52 25.80 -10.11
N PRO A 288 -5.63 24.94 -10.65
CA PRO A 288 -4.56 24.33 -9.86
C PRO A 288 -3.64 25.32 -9.15
N GLU A 289 -3.40 26.48 -9.74
CA GLU A 289 -2.47 27.49 -9.23
C GLU A 289 -2.82 28.02 -7.84
N VAL A 290 -4.12 28.04 -7.48
CA VAL A 290 -4.54 28.53 -6.16
C VAL A 290 -4.20 27.56 -5.04
N LEU A 291 -4.00 26.28 -5.35
CA LEU A 291 -3.63 25.26 -4.38
C LEU A 291 -2.21 25.44 -3.87
N PHE A 292 -1.34 26.04 -4.65
CA PHE A 292 0.07 26.22 -4.27
C PHE A 292 0.30 27.45 -3.42
N ARG A 293 -0.57 28.47 -3.52
CA ARG A 293 -0.38 29.75 -2.79
C ARG A 293 -0.35 29.52 -1.27
N ASP A 294 0.78 29.88 -0.66
CA ASP A 294 1.01 29.80 0.79
C ASP A 294 0.68 28.41 1.38
N ALA A 295 0.85 27.33 0.58
CA ALA A 295 0.65 25.96 0.99
C ALA A 295 1.91 25.41 1.65
N ASP A 296 1.76 24.76 2.83
CA ASP A 296 2.84 24.04 3.47
C ASP A 296 3.09 22.68 2.81
N VAL A 297 2.02 22.04 2.36
CA VAL A 297 2.06 20.71 1.75
C VAL A 297 1.13 20.65 0.55
N VAL A 298 1.64 20.20 -0.60
CA VAL A 298 0.82 19.90 -1.77
C VAL A 298 0.99 18.43 -2.14
N TYR A 299 -0.13 17.71 -2.21
CA TYR A 299 -0.23 16.37 -2.77
C TYR A 299 -0.77 16.45 -4.20
N CYS A 300 -0.03 15.91 -5.16
CA CYS A 300 -0.46 15.81 -6.56
C CYS A 300 -0.81 14.35 -6.88
N TYR A 301 -2.05 14.13 -7.32
CA TYR A 301 -2.58 12.84 -7.76
C TYR A 301 -3.32 13.03 -9.08
N THR A 302 -2.59 13.46 -10.10
CA THR A 302 -3.15 13.82 -11.40
C THR A 302 -2.69 12.87 -12.50
N LYS A 303 -2.80 13.29 -13.74
CA LYS A 303 -2.25 12.53 -14.86
C LYS A 303 -0.71 12.58 -14.84
N PRO A 304 -0.02 11.52 -15.28
CA PRO A 304 1.43 11.53 -15.43
C PRO A 304 1.90 12.63 -16.42
N GLY A 305 3.03 13.27 -16.07
CA GLY A 305 3.71 14.23 -16.96
C GLY A 305 4.40 15.35 -16.20
N PRO A 306 5.68 15.66 -16.52
CA PRO A 306 6.52 16.56 -15.71
C PRO A 306 6.15 18.03 -15.81
N ASP A 307 5.24 18.39 -16.72
CA ASP A 307 4.79 19.77 -16.94
C ASP A 307 3.36 20.02 -16.44
N VAL A 308 2.78 19.06 -15.72
CA VAL A 308 1.43 19.18 -15.12
C VAL A 308 1.45 20.16 -13.96
N VAL A 309 2.48 20.12 -13.11
CA VAL A 309 2.77 21.14 -12.10
C VAL A 309 3.84 22.07 -12.63
N LYS A 310 3.58 23.37 -12.55
CA LYS A 310 4.49 24.40 -13.07
C LYS A 310 5.39 24.96 -11.97
N LYS A 311 6.65 25.26 -12.30
CA LYS A 311 7.62 25.84 -11.37
C LYS A 311 7.11 27.13 -10.71
N GLU A 312 6.42 27.98 -11.49
CA GLU A 312 5.85 29.24 -11.00
C GLU A 312 4.83 29.01 -9.87
N TRP A 313 4.08 27.90 -9.92
CA TRP A 313 3.14 27.56 -8.85
C TRP A 313 3.89 27.14 -7.60
N VAL A 314 4.90 26.26 -7.73
CA VAL A 314 5.73 25.82 -6.61
C VAL A 314 6.40 27.00 -5.91
N GLY A 315 6.88 28.00 -6.66
CA GLY A 315 7.48 29.22 -6.12
C GLY A 315 6.52 30.07 -5.26
N THR A 316 5.20 29.81 -5.29
CA THR A 316 4.21 30.51 -4.44
C THR A 316 3.89 29.79 -3.14
N MET A 317 4.47 28.61 -2.92
CA MET A 317 4.26 27.83 -1.69
C MET A 317 4.87 28.52 -0.46
N ALA A 318 4.46 28.10 0.70
CA ALA A 318 5.01 28.61 1.96
C ALA A 318 6.50 28.27 2.10
N LYS A 319 7.19 28.99 2.98
CA LYS A 319 8.58 28.65 3.34
C LYS A 319 8.66 27.22 3.86
N ASP A 320 9.73 26.52 3.49
CA ASP A 320 9.96 25.11 3.88
C ASP A 320 8.82 24.18 3.45
N ALA A 321 8.26 24.41 2.26
CA ALA A 321 7.15 23.63 1.73
C ALA A 321 7.54 22.23 1.29
N MET A 322 6.56 21.33 1.32
CA MET A 322 6.66 19.92 0.92
C MET A 322 5.78 19.66 -0.30
N LEU A 323 6.35 19.01 -1.32
CA LEU A 323 5.62 18.63 -2.54
C LEU A 323 5.68 17.10 -2.74
N PHE A 324 4.53 16.47 -2.81
CA PHE A 324 4.35 15.05 -3.09
C PHE A 324 3.79 14.90 -4.52
N ALA A 325 4.66 14.59 -5.49
CA ALA A 325 4.29 14.37 -6.90
C ALA A 325 4.12 12.87 -7.14
N CYS A 326 2.90 12.36 -6.95
CA CYS A 326 2.61 10.93 -6.80
C CYS A 326 2.22 10.22 -8.09
N ALA A 327 2.13 10.90 -9.24
CA ALA A 327 1.77 10.25 -10.50
C ALA A 327 2.84 9.26 -10.97
N ASN A 328 2.40 8.14 -11.52
CA ASN A 328 3.23 7.10 -12.11
C ASN A 328 2.83 6.85 -13.57
N PRO A 329 3.78 6.54 -14.49
CA PRO A 329 5.21 6.32 -14.25
C PRO A 329 6.06 7.61 -14.24
N ILE A 330 5.49 8.78 -14.54
CA ILE A 330 6.19 10.06 -14.61
C ILE A 330 5.51 11.01 -13.62
N PRO A 331 6.26 11.63 -12.67
CA PRO A 331 5.70 12.57 -11.72
C PRO A 331 5.18 13.84 -12.41
N GLU A 332 4.30 14.58 -11.75
CA GLU A 332 3.69 15.80 -12.25
C GLU A 332 4.69 16.96 -12.44
N ILE A 333 5.83 16.89 -11.76
CA ILE A 333 6.99 17.74 -11.89
C ILE A 333 8.24 16.93 -11.51
N TRP A 334 9.37 17.19 -12.14
CA TRP A 334 10.62 16.55 -11.74
C TRP A 334 11.09 17.07 -10.37
N PRO A 335 11.66 16.21 -9.51
CA PRO A 335 12.12 16.61 -8.18
C PRO A 335 13.11 17.77 -8.16
N TRP A 336 14.05 17.81 -9.11
CA TRP A 336 15.00 18.93 -9.23
C TRP A 336 14.34 20.24 -9.65
N ASP A 337 13.34 20.20 -10.54
CA ASP A 337 12.58 21.38 -10.95
C ASP A 337 11.75 21.93 -9.78
N ALA A 338 11.18 21.05 -8.97
CA ALA A 338 10.44 21.44 -7.77
C ALA A 338 11.36 22.04 -6.69
N LYS A 339 12.54 21.46 -6.48
CA LYS A 339 13.55 21.99 -5.54
C LYS A 339 14.08 23.34 -6.02
N GLU A 340 14.41 23.48 -7.31
CA GLU A 340 14.83 24.77 -7.91
C GLU A 340 13.76 25.86 -7.73
N ALA A 341 12.48 25.48 -7.83
CA ALA A 341 11.36 26.40 -7.64
C ALA A 341 11.08 26.76 -6.16
N GLY A 342 11.77 26.14 -5.19
CA GLY A 342 11.69 26.50 -3.78
C GLY A 342 11.04 25.47 -2.86
N ALA A 343 10.58 24.32 -3.36
CA ALA A 343 10.14 23.24 -2.48
C ALA A 343 11.33 22.66 -1.71
N ARG A 344 11.25 22.65 -0.37
CA ARG A 344 12.32 22.13 0.49
C ARG A 344 12.39 20.60 0.44
N ILE A 345 11.24 19.95 0.48
CA ILE A 345 11.10 18.50 0.46
C ILE A 345 10.28 18.11 -0.76
N VAL A 346 10.78 17.14 -1.52
CA VAL A 346 10.05 16.58 -2.66
C VAL A 346 10.02 15.06 -2.54
N ALA A 347 8.82 14.49 -2.72
CA ALA A 347 8.60 13.05 -2.72
C ALA A 347 7.85 12.62 -3.98
N THR A 348 8.11 11.40 -4.45
CA THR A 348 7.48 10.85 -5.67
C THR A 348 7.05 9.39 -5.46
N GLY A 349 6.27 8.84 -6.39
CA GLY A 349 5.93 7.42 -6.41
C GLY A 349 7.05 6.51 -6.96
N ARG A 350 8.16 7.05 -7.46
CA ARG A 350 9.22 6.31 -8.16
C ARG A 350 10.35 5.91 -7.23
N SER A 351 10.90 4.70 -7.46
CA SER A 351 12.01 4.14 -6.66
C SER A 351 13.40 4.67 -7.04
N ASP A 352 13.52 5.33 -8.17
CA ASP A 352 14.79 5.90 -8.66
C ASP A 352 15.01 7.36 -8.22
N PHE A 353 14.11 7.89 -7.38
CA PHE A 353 14.26 9.19 -6.73
C PHE A 353 14.27 9.04 -5.21
N PRO A 354 14.88 9.99 -4.49
CA PRO A 354 14.71 10.12 -3.05
C PRO A 354 13.23 10.21 -2.64
N ASN A 355 12.92 9.78 -1.42
CA ASN A 355 11.56 9.86 -0.86
C ASN A 355 10.51 9.15 -1.70
N GLN A 356 10.76 7.89 -2.08
CA GLN A 356 9.74 7.07 -2.72
C GLN A 356 8.56 6.87 -1.78
N ILE A 357 7.40 7.42 -2.13
CA ILE A 357 6.12 7.18 -1.44
C ILE A 357 5.37 6.08 -2.21
N ASN A 358 5.51 4.84 -1.74
CA ASN A 358 4.88 3.68 -2.36
C ASN A 358 4.14 2.85 -1.32
N ASN A 359 2.90 2.45 -1.62
CA ASN A 359 2.03 1.66 -0.75
C ASN A 359 2.63 0.29 -0.36
N SER A 360 3.58 -0.24 -1.14
CA SER A 360 4.33 -1.45 -0.82
C SER A 360 5.09 -1.41 0.51
N LEU A 361 5.36 -0.23 1.04
CA LEU A 361 5.93 -0.05 2.39
C LEU A 361 4.90 -0.26 3.51
N GLY A 362 3.60 -0.10 3.21
CA GLY A 362 2.52 -0.15 4.21
C GLY A 362 1.81 -1.51 4.26
N PHE A 363 1.13 -1.88 3.16
CA PHE A 363 0.16 -2.98 3.18
C PHE A 363 0.72 -4.34 3.63
N PRO A 364 1.97 -4.76 3.32
CA PRO A 364 2.45 -6.07 3.75
C PRO A 364 2.53 -6.18 5.27
N GLY A 365 3.08 -5.15 5.93
CA GLY A 365 3.16 -5.07 7.39
C GLY A 365 1.78 -4.90 8.04
N ILE A 366 0.91 -4.06 7.46
CA ILE A 366 -0.45 -3.85 7.95
C ILE A 366 -1.23 -5.17 7.96
N PHE A 367 -1.24 -5.91 6.85
CA PHE A 367 -1.91 -7.21 6.80
C PHE A 367 -1.25 -8.25 7.69
N ARG A 368 0.09 -8.26 7.80
CA ARG A 368 0.79 -9.17 8.71
C ARG A 368 0.32 -8.98 10.15
N GLY A 369 0.32 -7.76 10.66
CA GLY A 369 -0.15 -7.46 12.01
C GLY A 369 -1.64 -7.77 12.20
N THR A 370 -2.47 -7.41 11.22
CA THR A 370 -3.92 -7.69 11.22
C THR A 370 -4.23 -9.18 11.29
N LEU A 371 -3.53 -10.00 10.49
CA LEU A 371 -3.72 -11.45 10.46
C LEU A 371 -3.16 -12.15 11.70
N ASP A 372 -2.05 -11.67 12.27
CA ASP A 372 -1.44 -12.28 13.46
C ASP A 372 -2.34 -12.21 14.68
N VAL A 373 -3.10 -11.13 14.81
CA VAL A 373 -4.08 -10.96 15.88
C VAL A 373 -5.51 -11.34 15.45
N GLN A 374 -5.69 -11.80 14.22
CA GLN A 374 -7.00 -12.14 13.65
C GLN A 374 -8.02 -11.00 13.84
N ALA A 375 -7.62 -9.76 13.51
CA ALA A 375 -8.50 -8.61 13.65
C ALA A 375 -9.72 -8.73 12.72
N SER A 376 -10.86 -8.22 13.15
CA SER A 376 -12.11 -8.27 12.38
C SER A 376 -12.18 -7.21 11.28
N THR A 377 -11.37 -6.14 11.39
CA THR A 377 -11.31 -5.04 10.41
C THR A 377 -9.95 -4.34 10.49
N ILE A 378 -9.67 -3.44 9.52
CA ILE A 378 -8.54 -2.50 9.55
C ILE A 378 -9.10 -1.11 9.69
N THR A 379 -8.78 -0.43 10.80
CA THR A 379 -9.27 0.93 11.11
C THR A 379 -8.29 2.00 10.64
N ASP A 380 -8.77 3.24 10.62
CA ASP A 380 -7.90 4.39 10.30
C ASP A 380 -6.81 4.58 11.36
N GLU A 381 -7.10 4.27 12.63
CA GLU A 381 -6.10 4.31 13.72
C GLU A 381 -5.01 3.26 13.55
N MET A 382 -5.32 2.09 12.99
CA MET A 382 -4.32 1.08 12.62
C MET A 382 -3.43 1.61 11.48
N CYS A 383 -3.99 2.29 10.49
CA CYS A 383 -3.23 2.96 9.42
C CYS A 383 -2.34 4.09 9.97
N ILE A 384 -2.85 4.89 10.92
CA ILE A 384 -2.08 5.94 11.60
C ILE A 384 -0.94 5.34 12.42
N ALA A 385 -1.16 4.19 13.09
CA ALA A 385 -0.10 3.49 13.81
C ALA A 385 1.00 3.00 12.86
N ALA A 386 0.64 2.44 11.70
CA ALA A 386 1.59 2.07 10.65
C ALA A 386 2.39 3.28 10.16
N ALA A 387 1.72 4.39 9.84
CA ALA A 387 2.36 5.62 9.37
C ALA A 387 3.35 6.21 10.40
N LYS A 388 2.96 6.27 11.67
CA LYS A 388 3.85 6.71 12.76
C LYS A 388 5.07 5.81 12.90
N THR A 389 4.88 4.50 12.71
CA THR A 389 5.99 3.53 12.80
C THR A 389 6.95 3.69 11.64
N LEU A 390 6.46 3.85 10.39
CA LEU A 390 7.29 4.13 9.22
C LEU A 390 8.15 5.41 9.43
N SER A 391 7.54 6.49 9.91
CA SER A 391 8.27 7.72 10.24
C SER A 391 9.33 7.50 11.32
N LYS A 392 9.02 6.74 12.40
CA LYS A 392 10.00 6.39 13.44
C LYS A 392 11.15 5.53 12.91
N CYS A 393 10.86 4.62 11.98
CA CYS A 393 11.89 3.81 11.32
C CYS A 393 12.85 4.69 10.51
N ALA A 394 12.33 5.69 9.80
CA ALA A 394 13.17 6.66 9.11
C ALA A 394 14.04 7.47 10.09
N GLU A 395 13.50 7.88 11.24
CA GLU A 395 14.26 8.58 12.28
C GLU A 395 15.43 7.75 12.81
N LYS A 396 15.18 6.48 13.11
CA LYS A 396 16.23 5.56 13.58
C LYS A 396 17.37 5.41 12.57
N ASN A 397 17.08 5.58 11.27
CA ASN A 397 18.02 5.36 10.17
C ASN A 397 18.57 6.66 9.54
N GLY A 398 18.34 7.81 10.16
CA GLY A 398 18.89 9.10 9.72
C GLY A 398 17.91 9.92 8.87
N LEU A 399 16.82 10.38 9.49
CA LEU A 399 15.82 11.24 8.85
C LEU A 399 16.45 12.47 8.19
N SER A 400 16.14 12.73 6.92
CA SER A 400 16.62 13.88 6.17
C SER A 400 15.63 14.33 5.11
N GLU A 401 15.89 15.43 4.41
CA GLU A 401 15.07 15.95 3.33
C GLU A 401 14.94 14.97 2.14
N ASP A 402 15.92 14.07 2.01
CA ASP A 402 15.97 13.04 0.96
C ASP A 402 15.69 11.62 1.50
N TYR A 403 15.32 11.48 2.79
CA TYR A 403 14.96 10.21 3.42
C TYR A 403 13.84 10.42 4.45
N LEU A 404 12.59 10.52 3.96
CA LEU A 404 11.38 10.71 4.78
C LEU A 404 10.81 9.42 5.34
N ILE A 405 10.87 8.35 4.57
CA ILE A 405 10.38 7.03 4.91
C ILE A 405 11.40 5.97 4.47
N PRO A 406 11.38 4.78 5.06
CA PRO A 406 12.26 3.69 4.64
C PRO A 406 12.06 3.33 3.17
N THR A 407 13.04 2.64 2.60
CA THR A 407 12.97 2.06 1.26
C THR A 407 12.48 0.61 1.33
N MET A 408 11.94 0.10 0.21
CA MET A 408 11.29 -1.21 0.16
C MET A 408 12.23 -2.39 0.44
N ASP A 409 13.53 -2.24 0.22
CA ASP A 409 14.59 -3.22 0.52
C ASP A 409 14.91 -3.34 2.01
N GLN A 410 14.47 -2.41 2.84
CA GLN A 410 14.68 -2.42 4.28
C GLN A 410 13.69 -3.37 4.98
N ALA A 411 13.87 -4.67 4.78
CA ALA A 411 12.94 -5.72 5.21
C ALA A 411 12.60 -5.70 6.71
N TRP A 412 13.47 -5.14 7.56
CA TRP A 412 13.27 -5.02 9.01
C TRP A 412 12.09 -4.09 9.39
N VAL A 413 11.64 -3.26 8.47
CA VAL A 413 10.55 -2.30 8.71
C VAL A 413 9.19 -2.99 8.80
N TYR A 414 8.96 -4.04 8.02
CA TYR A 414 7.65 -4.70 7.95
C TYR A 414 7.21 -5.36 9.26
N PRO A 415 8.08 -6.06 10.02
CA PRO A 415 7.73 -6.56 11.36
C PRO A 415 7.41 -5.45 12.36
N GLU A 416 8.09 -4.30 12.31
CA GLU A 416 7.81 -3.14 13.17
C GLU A 416 6.40 -2.58 12.87
N VAL A 417 6.06 -2.42 11.59
CA VAL A 417 4.72 -1.99 11.15
C VAL A 417 3.66 -3.01 11.60
N ALA A 418 3.91 -4.30 11.40
CA ALA A 418 2.99 -5.37 11.80
C ALA A 418 2.72 -5.34 13.31
N THR A 419 3.77 -5.16 14.10
CA THR A 419 3.65 -5.04 15.57
C THR A 419 2.77 -3.86 15.96
N ALA A 420 3.03 -2.68 15.42
CA ALA A 420 2.26 -1.49 15.76
C ALA A 420 0.77 -1.61 15.37
N VAL A 421 0.50 -2.20 14.22
CA VAL A 421 -0.86 -2.44 13.71
C VAL A 421 -1.60 -3.48 14.57
N GLY A 422 -0.95 -4.61 14.88
CA GLY A 422 -1.52 -5.64 15.74
C GLY A 422 -1.80 -5.13 17.15
N MET A 423 -0.87 -4.39 17.75
CA MET A 423 -1.08 -3.76 19.06
C MET A 423 -2.24 -2.76 19.04
N LYS A 424 -2.40 -1.98 17.95
CA LYS A 424 -3.54 -1.06 17.82
C LYS A 424 -4.87 -1.80 17.70
N ALA A 425 -4.91 -2.91 16.97
CA ALA A 425 -6.11 -3.75 16.87
C ALA A 425 -6.50 -4.35 18.23
N ILE A 426 -5.53 -4.78 19.04
CA ILE A 426 -5.75 -5.28 20.41
C ILE A 426 -6.27 -4.15 21.29
N GLU A 427 -5.65 -2.96 21.27
CA GLU A 427 -6.08 -1.79 22.02
C GLU A 427 -7.54 -1.40 21.72
N GLN A 428 -7.96 -1.54 20.46
CA GLN A 428 -9.33 -1.25 20.02
C GLN A 428 -10.34 -2.36 20.31
N GLY A 429 -9.90 -3.52 20.83
CA GLY A 429 -10.79 -4.64 21.13
C GLY A 429 -11.35 -5.36 19.91
N ILE A 430 -10.72 -5.19 18.73
CA ILE A 430 -11.14 -5.83 17.46
C ILE A 430 -10.30 -7.06 17.08
N ALA A 431 -9.31 -7.39 17.88
CA ALA A 431 -8.46 -8.57 17.74
C ALA A 431 -9.09 -9.80 18.43
N ARG A 432 -9.06 -10.97 17.78
CA ARG A 432 -9.45 -12.25 18.39
C ARG A 432 -8.34 -12.86 19.23
N LYS A 433 -7.08 -12.51 18.93
CA LYS A 433 -5.89 -12.95 19.69
C LYS A 433 -5.23 -11.76 20.38
N ALA A 434 -4.98 -11.90 21.67
CA ALA A 434 -4.19 -10.96 22.44
C ALA A 434 -2.74 -11.46 22.49
N LEU A 435 -1.82 -10.73 21.87
CA LEU A 435 -0.39 -10.99 21.85
C LEU A 435 0.35 -9.78 22.39
N SER A 436 1.47 -9.97 23.04
CA SER A 436 2.37 -8.88 23.41
C SER A 436 3.10 -8.31 22.18
N GLY A 437 3.62 -7.08 22.30
CA GLY A 437 4.40 -6.48 21.23
C GLY A 437 5.64 -7.30 20.86
N GLU A 438 6.27 -7.95 21.85
CA GLU A 438 7.44 -8.81 21.62
C GLU A 438 7.09 -10.07 20.84
N GLU A 439 5.96 -10.73 21.20
CA GLU A 439 5.44 -11.90 20.48
C GLU A 439 5.04 -11.56 19.04
N LEU A 440 4.40 -10.41 18.83
CA LEU A 440 4.03 -9.93 17.49
C LEU A 440 5.27 -9.66 16.63
N LEU A 441 6.27 -8.95 17.17
CA LEU A 441 7.51 -8.65 16.45
C LEU A 441 8.24 -9.94 16.06
N LYS A 442 8.36 -10.88 16.99
CA LYS A 442 8.99 -12.17 16.74
C LYS A 442 8.23 -12.96 15.66
N THR A 443 6.91 -13.12 15.83
CA THR A 443 6.07 -13.88 14.89
C THR A 443 6.09 -13.29 13.48
N ALA A 444 5.96 -11.98 13.36
CA ALA A 444 6.02 -11.29 12.07
C ALA A 444 7.41 -11.47 11.42
N THR A 445 8.49 -11.31 12.18
CA THR A 445 9.87 -11.50 11.70
C THR A 445 10.07 -12.92 11.19
N GLU A 446 9.68 -13.93 11.96
CA GLU A 446 9.83 -15.34 11.58
C GLU A 446 9.06 -15.69 10.31
N LYS A 447 7.80 -15.24 10.18
CA LYS A 447 6.97 -15.49 8.99
C LYS A 447 7.50 -14.82 7.74
N ILE A 448 7.97 -13.57 7.82
CA ILE A 448 8.55 -12.84 6.70
C ILE A 448 9.87 -13.50 6.28
N GLN A 449 10.76 -13.78 7.22
CA GLN A 449 12.02 -14.48 6.93
C GLN A 449 11.81 -15.88 6.35
N TYR A 450 10.79 -16.60 6.82
CA TYR A 450 10.44 -17.90 6.25
C TYR A 450 10.07 -17.79 4.78
N ALA A 451 9.22 -16.83 4.40
CA ALA A 451 8.83 -16.63 3.01
C ALA A 451 10.02 -16.27 2.10
N GLN A 452 10.91 -15.40 2.58
CA GLN A 452 12.14 -15.01 1.86
C GLN A 452 13.10 -16.19 1.70
N LYS A 453 13.36 -16.94 2.77
CA LYS A 453 14.21 -18.14 2.75
C LYS A 453 13.63 -19.23 1.84
N MET A 454 12.31 -19.41 1.83
CA MET A 454 11.66 -20.36 0.93
C MET A 454 11.90 -19.98 -0.53
N THR A 455 11.71 -18.72 -0.90
CA THR A 455 11.98 -18.23 -2.26
C THR A 455 13.45 -18.44 -2.65
N ALA A 456 14.38 -18.09 -1.77
CA ALA A 456 15.82 -18.29 -2.01
C ALA A 456 16.18 -19.77 -2.19
N CYS A 457 15.62 -20.65 -1.35
CA CYS A 457 15.82 -22.11 -1.48
C CYS A 457 15.29 -22.66 -2.80
N LEU A 458 14.09 -22.24 -3.22
CA LEU A 458 13.52 -22.68 -4.50
C LEU A 458 14.37 -22.23 -5.69
N THR A 459 14.95 -21.03 -5.64
CA THR A 459 15.89 -20.52 -6.66
C THR A 459 17.20 -21.31 -6.63
N GLU A 460 17.80 -21.52 -5.45
CA GLU A 460 19.04 -22.29 -5.28
C GLU A 460 18.89 -23.73 -5.80
N LYS A 461 17.76 -24.36 -5.50
CA LYS A 461 17.45 -25.72 -5.94
C LYS A 461 16.92 -25.80 -7.37
N LYS A 462 16.86 -24.70 -8.10
CA LYS A 462 16.39 -24.59 -9.48
C LYS A 462 14.92 -24.99 -9.72
N PHE A 463 14.08 -24.88 -8.67
CA PHE A 463 12.62 -24.95 -8.85
C PHE A 463 12.07 -23.63 -9.42
N ILE A 464 12.76 -22.53 -9.15
CA ILE A 464 12.58 -21.25 -9.84
C ILE A 464 13.81 -21.11 -10.75
N GLU A 465 13.59 -21.09 -12.06
CA GLU A 465 14.64 -20.94 -13.05
C GLU A 465 15.13 -19.49 -13.11
N LEU A 466 16.43 -19.31 -13.33
CA LEU A 466 17.00 -18.00 -13.63
C LEU A 466 16.87 -17.76 -15.15
N PRO A 467 16.38 -16.57 -15.59
CA PRO A 467 16.16 -16.24 -16.99
C PRO A 467 17.46 -16.07 -17.78
#